data_31b67affcf78326da79ab4f41d7ce842
#
_entry.id   31b67affcf78326da79ab4f41d7ce842
#
_cell.length_a   1.000
_cell.length_b   1.000
_cell.length_c   1.000
_cell.angle_alpha   90.00
_cell.angle_beta   90.00
_cell.angle_gamma   90.00
#
_symmetry.space_group_name_H-M   'P 1'
#
loop_
_entity.id
_entity.type
_entity.pdbx_description
1 polymer ?
#
loop_
_entity_poly.entity_id
_entity_poly.type
_entity_poly.pdbx_seq_one_letter_code
_entity_poly.pdbx_strand_id
1 'polypeptide(L)'
;ACEAYRSIWKEFLMTSSSITLKNDFSLLCSAHIEHDAIRGLLQLSDHRASAKEEMEDISCLEPFSYTFPYTQKRGVQKIVEDNWKKDLLLLRAPTGAGKTDAALLWASKQIEAQRADRLIFAMPTRFTSNAISVNVSKELGQTGLYHSSAWSAISDKVKNNEISLSDALNQHKMARCLLSPITVCTIDHLLMSLTMTREDHHLISYNLANSCVVIDEADFYDDFTLANIQYLLKVLHEWKVPVLIMSASLPDSSLSLYQSTGYKIDSILEDSHDVNNIRKRFEIKDIIDYNEIKDIDPLIEKCFEIGNGILYMNTVDSAIALYKHICSDKKRTKEEIE
;
A
#
# COMPACT_ATOMS: atom_id res chain seq x y z
N ALA A 1 0.80 -23.05 25.18
CA ALA A 1 1.66 -21.99 24.62
C ALA A 1 1.00 -20.59 24.72
N CYS A 2 -0.23 -20.38 24.27
CA CYS A 2 -0.92 -19.07 24.35
C CYS A 2 -1.12 -18.55 25.79
N GLU A 3 -1.43 -19.40 26.75
CA GLU A 3 -1.62 -18.99 28.16
C GLU A 3 -0.30 -18.66 28.85
N ALA A 4 0.74 -19.43 28.60
CA ALA A 4 2.08 -19.13 29.11
C ALA A 4 2.61 -17.81 28.54
N TYR A 5 2.35 -17.53 27.26
CA TYR A 5 2.72 -16.28 26.60
C TYR A 5 1.96 -15.06 27.15
N ARG A 6 0.65 -15.20 27.35
CA ARG A 6 -0.16 -14.16 28.03
C ARG A 6 0.27 -13.92 29.47
N SER A 7 0.72 -14.96 30.17
CA SER A 7 1.25 -14.85 31.52
C SER A 7 2.56 -14.08 31.53
N ILE A 8 3.49 -14.41 30.63
CA ILE A 8 4.78 -13.71 30.48
C ILE A 8 4.56 -12.24 30.09
N TRP A 9 3.62 -11.96 29.18
CA TRP A 9 3.25 -10.59 28.83
C TRP A 9 2.61 -9.83 29.98
N LYS A 10 1.70 -10.48 30.73
CA LYS A 10 1.15 -9.89 31.94
C LYS A 10 2.23 -9.61 32.97
N GLU A 11 3.15 -10.52 33.15
CA GLU A 11 4.24 -10.38 34.12
C GLU A 11 5.23 -9.29 33.66
N PHE A 12 5.58 -9.21 32.40
CA PHE A 12 6.37 -8.13 31.80
C PHE A 12 5.66 -6.78 31.94
N LEU A 13 4.37 -6.69 31.63
CA LEU A 13 3.58 -5.48 31.79
C LEU A 13 3.36 -5.11 33.26
N MET A 14 3.29 -6.09 34.18
CA MET A 14 3.15 -5.86 35.63
C MET A 14 4.47 -5.49 36.28
N THR A 15 5.60 -6.09 35.89
CA THR A 15 6.93 -5.72 36.37
C THR A 15 7.39 -4.38 35.80
N SER A 16 7.05 -4.05 34.58
CA SER A 16 7.27 -2.72 34.02
C SER A 16 6.27 -1.68 34.55
N SER A 17 5.14 -2.08 35.16
CA SER A 17 4.19 -1.15 35.80
C SER A 17 4.66 -0.55 37.13
N SER A 18 5.73 -1.06 37.71
CA SER A 18 6.43 -0.42 38.82
C SER A 18 7.26 0.79 38.40
N ILE A 19 7.59 0.87 37.13
CA ILE A 19 8.20 2.04 36.48
C ILE A 19 7.05 2.72 35.74
N THR A 20 6.80 3.96 35.93
CA THR A 20 5.76 4.87 35.40
C THR A 20 5.41 4.75 33.89
N LEU A 21 5.47 3.53 33.35
CA LEU A 21 5.25 3.16 31.95
C LEU A 21 3.80 3.34 31.46
N LYS A 22 2.86 3.56 32.40
CA LYS A 22 1.44 3.68 32.03
C LYS A 22 1.11 4.87 31.13
N ASN A 23 2.02 5.81 30.93
CA ASN A 23 1.76 7.04 30.16
C ASN A 23 2.82 7.39 29.12
N ASP A 24 3.88 6.59 28.92
CA ASP A 24 4.91 6.90 27.94
C ASP A 24 4.80 5.98 26.71
N PHE A 25 4.05 6.45 25.72
CA PHE A 25 3.85 5.76 24.45
C PHE A 25 5.17 5.53 23.69
N SER A 26 6.10 6.47 23.76
CA SER A 26 7.41 6.37 23.10
C SER A 26 8.22 5.20 23.67
N LEU A 27 8.25 5.08 25.00
CA LEU A 27 8.98 4.00 25.65
C LEU A 27 8.36 2.63 25.36
N LEU A 28 7.02 2.56 25.26
CA LEU A 28 6.33 1.32 24.85
C LEU A 28 6.68 0.93 23.40
N CYS A 29 6.71 1.88 22.48
CA CYS A 29 7.09 1.62 21.10
C CYS A 29 8.56 1.17 20.97
N SER A 30 9.47 1.75 21.74
CA SER A 30 10.89 1.38 21.75
C SER A 30 11.10 -0.03 22.30
N ALA A 31 10.46 -0.37 23.44
CA ALA A 31 10.53 -1.71 24.02
C ALA A 31 9.88 -2.76 23.08
N HIS A 32 8.81 -2.39 22.38
CA HIS A 32 8.15 -3.25 21.42
C HIS A 32 9.08 -3.64 20.28
N ILE A 33 9.74 -2.67 19.64
CA ILE A 33 10.62 -2.97 18.49
C ILE A 33 11.84 -3.79 18.87
N GLU A 34 12.43 -3.57 20.05
CA GLU A 34 13.53 -4.39 20.56
C GLU A 34 13.10 -5.85 20.77
N HIS A 35 11.93 -6.05 21.38
CA HIS A 35 11.35 -7.38 21.58
C HIS A 35 11.06 -8.06 20.24
N ASP A 36 10.48 -7.32 19.28
CA ASP A 36 10.13 -7.82 17.95
C ASP A 36 11.36 -8.21 17.15
N ALA A 37 12.44 -7.45 17.25
CA ALA A 37 13.71 -7.76 16.62
C ALA A 37 14.23 -9.12 17.09
N ILE A 38 14.33 -9.33 18.40
CA ILE A 38 14.84 -10.56 18.99
C ILE A 38 13.94 -11.75 18.65
N ARG A 39 12.64 -11.61 18.91
CA ARG A 39 11.69 -12.71 18.74
C ARG A 39 11.47 -13.06 17.27
N GLY A 40 11.34 -12.08 16.39
CA GLY A 40 11.14 -12.28 14.96
C GLY A 40 12.34 -12.96 14.30
N LEU A 41 13.56 -12.56 14.65
CA LEU A 41 14.78 -13.16 14.11
C LEU A 41 15.03 -14.58 14.66
N LEU A 42 14.77 -14.81 15.95
CA LEU A 42 14.85 -16.16 16.54
C LEU A 42 13.88 -17.12 15.86
N GLN A 43 12.63 -16.69 15.67
CA GLN A 43 11.61 -17.48 15.00
C GLN A 43 11.96 -17.75 13.53
N LEU A 44 12.44 -16.76 12.80
CA LEU A 44 12.89 -16.95 11.41
C LEU A 44 14.02 -17.98 11.36
N SER A 45 14.99 -17.90 12.27
CA SER A 45 16.12 -18.81 12.34
C SER A 45 15.69 -20.23 12.67
N ASP A 46 14.75 -20.40 13.62
CA ASP A 46 14.19 -21.70 13.98
C ASP A 46 13.42 -22.34 12.83
N HIS A 47 12.59 -21.57 12.13
CA HIS A 47 11.86 -22.06 10.96
C HIS A 47 12.79 -22.50 9.84
N ARG A 48 13.87 -21.75 9.57
CA ARG A 48 14.86 -22.09 8.53
C ARG A 48 15.64 -23.35 8.91
N ALA A 49 16.07 -23.43 10.16
CA ALA A 49 16.76 -24.62 10.66
C ALA A 49 15.87 -25.86 10.61
N SER A 50 14.60 -25.73 10.99
CA SER A 50 13.61 -26.83 10.93
C SER A 50 13.31 -27.25 9.50
N ALA A 51 13.29 -26.31 8.55
CA ALA A 51 13.14 -26.58 7.12
C ALA A 51 14.42 -27.17 6.48
N LYS A 52 15.53 -27.23 7.22
CA LYS A 52 16.85 -27.67 6.72
C LYS A 52 17.29 -26.86 5.49
N GLU A 53 17.00 -25.56 5.49
CA GLU A 53 17.48 -24.66 4.45
C GLU A 53 19.01 -24.54 4.54
N GLU A 54 19.72 -25.03 3.52
CA GLU A 54 21.18 -24.91 3.43
C GLU A 54 21.56 -23.54 2.87
N MET A 55 22.76 -23.05 3.17
CA MET A 55 23.20 -21.71 2.75
C MET A 55 23.27 -21.55 1.22
N GLU A 56 23.41 -22.65 0.48
CA GLU A 56 23.44 -22.67 -0.98
C GLU A 56 22.08 -22.41 -1.62
N ASP A 57 20.97 -22.68 -0.89
CA ASP A 57 19.61 -22.48 -1.35
C ASP A 57 19.06 -21.07 -1.05
N ILE A 58 19.86 -20.22 -0.39
CA ILE A 58 19.45 -18.87 -0.01
C ILE A 58 19.79 -17.92 -1.14
N SER A 59 18.81 -17.58 -1.96
CA SER A 59 18.94 -16.46 -2.87
C SER A 59 19.07 -15.17 -2.05
N CYS A 60 20.23 -14.50 -2.16
CA CYS A 60 20.39 -13.16 -1.61
C CYS A 60 19.41 -12.23 -2.30
N LEU A 61 18.62 -11.49 -1.51
CA LEU A 61 17.81 -10.41 -2.05
C LEU A 61 18.74 -9.28 -2.49
N GLU A 62 18.57 -8.83 -3.71
CA GLU A 62 19.26 -7.63 -4.15
C GLU A 62 18.69 -6.42 -3.37
N PRO A 63 19.56 -5.50 -2.91
CA PRO A 63 19.08 -4.30 -2.24
C PRO A 63 18.23 -3.46 -3.20
N PHE A 64 17.33 -2.66 -2.63
CA PHE A 64 16.56 -1.70 -3.39
C PHE A 64 17.50 -0.76 -4.17
N SER A 65 17.29 -0.68 -5.47
CA SER A 65 17.99 0.25 -6.35
C SER A 65 17.01 0.80 -7.37
N TYR A 66 16.90 2.11 -7.47
CA TYR A 66 16.06 2.78 -8.44
C TYR A 66 16.81 3.88 -9.16
N THR A 67 16.83 3.79 -10.48
CA THR A 67 17.34 4.85 -11.34
C THR A 67 16.16 5.48 -12.07
N PHE A 68 16.00 6.80 -11.90
CA PHE A 68 14.91 7.51 -12.56
C PHE A 68 15.00 7.39 -14.08
N PRO A 69 13.97 6.84 -14.76
CA PRO A 69 14.10 6.41 -16.16
C PRO A 69 13.97 7.54 -17.20
N TYR A 70 13.59 8.75 -16.78
CA TYR A 70 13.31 9.85 -17.68
C TYR A 70 14.38 10.95 -17.62
N THR A 71 14.57 11.67 -18.72
CA THR A 71 15.53 12.79 -18.79
C THR A 71 15.07 14.03 -18.03
N GLN A 72 13.77 14.21 -17.83
CA GLN A 72 13.18 15.35 -17.14
C GLN A 72 12.20 14.90 -16.07
N LYS A 73 12.35 15.45 -14.87
CA LYS A 73 11.42 15.24 -13.75
C LYS A 73 10.22 16.18 -13.89
N ARG A 74 9.04 15.66 -13.66
CA ARG A 74 7.80 16.44 -13.52
C ARG A 74 7.81 17.21 -12.20
N GLY A 75 6.93 18.20 -12.04
CA GLY A 75 6.84 19.01 -10.84
C GLY A 75 6.67 18.20 -9.58
N VAL A 76 5.79 17.19 -9.59
CA VAL A 76 5.54 16.28 -8.47
C VAL A 76 6.82 15.56 -8.00
N GLN A 77 7.63 15.08 -8.93
CA GLN A 77 8.89 14.37 -8.65
C GLN A 77 9.95 15.30 -8.05
N LYS A 78 10.04 16.55 -8.55
CA LYS A 78 10.93 17.58 -8.00
C LYS A 78 10.51 17.95 -6.57
N ILE A 79 9.21 18.17 -6.35
CA ILE A 79 8.66 18.51 -5.03
C ILE A 79 9.04 17.44 -4.00
N VAL A 80 8.88 16.18 -4.33
CA VAL A 80 9.21 15.06 -3.44
C VAL A 80 10.73 14.97 -3.23
N GLU A 81 11.53 15.18 -4.27
CA GLU A 81 12.99 15.19 -4.17
C GLU A 81 13.49 16.34 -3.29
N ASP A 82 12.92 17.53 -3.40
CA ASP A 82 13.31 18.69 -2.60
C ASP A 82 12.93 18.56 -1.11
N ASN A 83 11.89 17.77 -0.82
CA ASN A 83 11.34 17.60 0.53
C ASN A 83 11.63 16.23 1.18
N TRP A 84 12.45 15.38 0.57
CA TRP A 84 12.66 14.00 1.01
C TRP A 84 13.14 13.86 2.48
N LYS A 85 13.78 14.89 3.06
CA LYS A 85 14.30 14.87 4.43
C LYS A 85 13.22 14.94 5.50
N LYS A 86 12.00 15.36 5.14
CA LYS A 86 10.87 15.40 6.08
C LYS A 86 10.45 13.98 6.44
N ASP A 87 10.08 13.77 7.70
CA ASP A 87 9.70 12.45 8.19
C ASP A 87 8.34 12.00 7.67
N LEU A 88 7.42 12.91 7.42
CA LEU A 88 6.17 12.66 6.72
C LEU A 88 5.92 13.72 5.65
N LEU A 89 5.60 13.24 4.44
CA LEU A 89 5.16 14.07 3.32
C LEU A 89 3.70 13.76 2.98
N LEU A 90 2.90 14.79 2.79
CA LEU A 90 1.57 14.70 2.19
C LEU A 90 1.65 15.25 0.78
N LEU A 91 1.30 14.43 -0.21
CA LEU A 91 1.37 14.79 -1.63
C LEU A 91 0.01 14.67 -2.30
N ARG A 92 -0.50 15.80 -2.77
CA ARG A 92 -1.68 15.85 -3.65
C ARG A 92 -1.20 15.88 -5.11
N ALA A 93 -1.52 14.84 -5.85
CA ALA A 93 -1.11 14.75 -7.24
C ALA A 93 -2.14 13.98 -8.07
N PRO A 94 -2.62 14.54 -9.19
CA PRO A 94 -3.64 13.90 -10.01
C PRO A 94 -3.15 12.60 -10.63
N THR A 95 -4.09 11.77 -11.10
CA THR A 95 -3.78 10.57 -11.84
C THR A 95 -2.98 10.91 -13.10
N GLY A 96 -1.90 10.19 -13.35
CA GLY A 96 -1.00 10.43 -14.50
C GLY A 96 0.06 11.51 -14.27
N ALA A 97 0.13 12.14 -13.07
CA ALA A 97 1.20 13.08 -12.72
C ALA A 97 2.57 12.42 -12.47
N GLY A 98 2.64 11.09 -12.41
CA GLY A 98 3.86 10.35 -12.11
C GLY A 98 4.09 10.12 -10.61
N LYS A 99 3.01 9.85 -9.85
CA LYS A 99 3.07 9.55 -8.41
C LYS A 99 3.98 8.36 -8.10
N THR A 100 3.88 7.29 -8.88
CA THR A 100 4.69 6.07 -8.66
C THR A 100 6.19 6.37 -8.76
N ASP A 101 6.63 7.05 -9.81
CA ASP A 101 8.03 7.44 -9.98
C ASP A 101 8.47 8.41 -8.86
N ALA A 102 7.59 9.32 -8.44
CA ALA A 102 7.87 10.22 -7.32
C ALA A 102 8.10 9.44 -6.01
N ALA A 103 7.28 8.42 -5.74
CA ALA A 103 7.43 7.56 -4.58
C ALA A 103 8.71 6.71 -4.63
N LEU A 104 9.06 6.16 -5.79
CA LEU A 104 10.30 5.39 -5.98
C LEU A 104 11.54 6.28 -5.81
N LEU A 105 11.50 7.50 -6.37
CA LEU A 105 12.58 8.48 -6.21
C LEU A 105 12.75 8.90 -4.73
N TRP A 106 11.64 9.12 -4.03
CA TRP A 106 11.66 9.43 -2.60
C TRP A 106 12.24 8.29 -1.78
N ALA A 107 11.81 7.04 -2.05
CA ALA A 107 12.32 5.86 -1.38
C ALA A 107 13.81 5.65 -1.62
N SER A 108 14.30 5.87 -2.85
CA SER A 108 15.73 5.84 -3.17
C SER A 108 16.52 6.78 -2.28
N LYS A 109 16.04 8.02 -2.09
CA LYS A 109 16.69 9.00 -1.20
C LYS A 109 16.67 8.58 0.27
N GLN A 110 15.60 7.93 0.76
CA GLN A 110 15.55 7.43 2.14
C GLN A 110 16.58 6.31 2.34
N ILE A 111 16.69 5.39 1.38
CA ILE A 111 17.59 4.23 1.45
C ILE A 111 19.06 4.66 1.25
N GLU A 112 19.35 5.53 0.29
CA GLU A 112 20.68 6.12 0.10
C GLU A 112 21.19 6.85 1.36
N ALA A 113 20.29 7.51 2.09
CA ALA A 113 20.60 8.19 3.34
C ALA A 113 20.58 7.28 4.58
N GLN A 114 20.44 5.96 4.40
CA GLN A 114 20.38 4.96 5.47
C GLN A 114 19.29 5.22 6.52
N ARG A 115 18.16 5.83 6.09
CA ARG A 115 16.97 6.03 6.94
C ARG A 115 16.00 4.86 6.84
N ALA A 116 16.17 3.99 5.84
CA ALA A 116 15.40 2.79 5.61
C ALA A 116 16.23 1.78 4.81
N ASP A 117 15.88 0.50 4.91
CA ASP A 117 16.50 -0.58 4.15
C ASP A 117 15.63 -1.02 2.96
N ARG A 118 14.35 -0.72 2.99
CA ARG A 118 13.34 -1.21 2.04
C ARG A 118 12.17 -0.26 1.87
N LEU A 119 11.40 -0.48 0.82
CA LEU A 119 10.20 0.26 0.50
C LEU A 119 8.96 -0.60 0.71
N ILE A 120 7.96 -0.06 1.41
CA ILE A 120 6.63 -0.64 1.53
C ILE A 120 5.61 0.28 0.87
N PHE A 121 4.87 -0.25 -0.11
CA PHE A 121 3.73 0.40 -0.74
C PHE A 121 2.43 -0.15 -0.16
N ALA A 122 1.71 0.66 0.59
CA ALA A 122 0.41 0.31 1.15
C ALA A 122 -0.72 0.90 0.29
N MET A 123 -1.63 0.04 -0.15
CA MET A 123 -2.74 0.36 -1.04
C MET A 123 -4.09 0.07 -0.37
N PRO A 124 -5.18 0.76 -0.75
CA PRO A 124 -6.49 0.51 -0.15
C PRO A 124 -7.10 -0.82 -0.61
N THR A 125 -6.80 -1.28 -1.81
CA THR A 125 -7.43 -2.48 -2.39
C THR A 125 -6.43 -3.45 -2.97
N ARG A 126 -6.84 -4.73 -3.06
CA ARG A 126 -6.07 -5.79 -3.73
C ARG A 126 -5.84 -5.49 -5.21
N PHE A 127 -6.83 -4.90 -5.87
CA PHE A 127 -6.75 -4.59 -7.30
C PHE A 127 -5.66 -3.54 -7.58
N THR A 128 -5.65 -2.45 -6.82
CA THR A 128 -4.62 -1.42 -6.94
C THR A 128 -3.24 -1.94 -6.56
N SER A 129 -3.14 -2.81 -5.54
CA SER A 129 -1.89 -3.49 -5.18
C SER A 129 -1.34 -4.33 -6.34
N ASN A 130 -2.18 -5.10 -7.02
CA ASN A 130 -1.76 -5.89 -8.18
C ASN A 130 -1.22 -5.00 -9.31
N ALA A 131 -1.94 -3.93 -9.65
CA ALA A 131 -1.56 -3.02 -10.73
C ALA A 131 -0.20 -2.32 -10.44
N ILE A 132 0.00 -1.83 -9.23
CA ILE A 132 1.27 -1.21 -8.81
C ILE A 132 2.39 -2.25 -8.79
N SER A 133 2.16 -3.45 -8.25
CA SER A 133 3.17 -4.51 -8.20
C SER A 133 3.67 -4.88 -9.61
N VAL A 134 2.78 -5.00 -10.59
CA VAL A 134 3.17 -5.28 -11.98
C VAL A 134 4.02 -4.15 -12.57
N ASN A 135 3.64 -2.89 -12.32
CA ASN A 135 4.38 -1.75 -12.84
C ASN A 135 5.77 -1.64 -12.21
N VAL A 136 5.83 -1.76 -10.88
CA VAL A 136 7.10 -1.69 -10.13
C VAL A 136 8.01 -2.87 -10.46
N SER A 137 7.48 -4.09 -10.61
CA SER A 137 8.27 -5.28 -10.96
C SER A 137 8.91 -5.18 -12.36
N LYS A 138 8.27 -4.50 -13.29
CA LYS A 138 8.87 -4.27 -14.63
C LYS A 138 10.10 -3.38 -14.56
N GLU A 139 10.14 -2.45 -13.64
CA GLU A 139 11.24 -1.48 -13.51
C GLU A 139 12.35 -1.96 -12.58
N LEU A 140 12.01 -2.70 -11.52
CA LEU A 140 12.90 -2.97 -10.40
C LEU A 140 13.11 -4.47 -10.07
N GLY A 141 12.46 -5.38 -10.79
CA GLY A 141 12.68 -6.82 -10.63
C GLY A 141 11.98 -7.41 -9.40
N GLN A 142 12.71 -7.63 -8.30
CA GLN A 142 12.22 -8.38 -7.13
C GLN A 142 11.22 -7.58 -6.28
N THR A 143 9.96 -7.55 -6.70
CA THR A 143 8.86 -6.93 -5.93
C THR A 143 8.00 -7.99 -5.26
N GLY A 144 7.87 -7.92 -3.94
CA GLY A 144 6.94 -8.73 -3.17
C GLY A 144 5.51 -8.18 -3.28
N LEU A 145 4.54 -9.08 -3.41
CA LEU A 145 3.11 -8.75 -3.39
C LEU A 145 2.44 -9.51 -2.26
N TYR A 146 1.76 -8.80 -1.35
CA TYR A 146 1.00 -9.44 -0.28
C TYR A 146 -0.35 -8.80 0.00
N HIS A 147 -1.39 -9.61 -0.16
CA HIS A 147 -2.78 -9.36 0.25
C HIS A 147 -3.52 -10.70 0.30
N SER A 148 -4.78 -10.71 0.73
CA SER A 148 -5.55 -11.94 0.98
C SER A 148 -5.66 -12.90 -0.22
N SER A 149 -5.47 -12.44 -1.45
CA SER A 149 -5.49 -13.26 -2.67
C SER A 149 -4.18 -13.21 -3.47
N ALA A 150 -3.07 -12.70 -2.89
CA ALA A 150 -1.77 -12.62 -3.58
C ALA A 150 -1.27 -13.98 -4.07
N TRP A 151 -1.52 -15.04 -3.29
CA TRP A 151 -1.17 -16.41 -3.68
C TRP A 151 -1.79 -16.82 -5.01
N SER A 152 -3.03 -16.41 -5.31
CA SER A 152 -3.65 -16.72 -6.61
C SER A 152 -2.84 -16.17 -7.78
N ALA A 153 -2.41 -14.90 -7.68
CA ALA A 153 -1.61 -14.27 -8.74
C ALA A 153 -0.22 -14.92 -8.89
N ILE A 154 0.40 -15.34 -7.78
CA ILE A 154 1.69 -16.03 -7.82
C ILE A 154 1.53 -17.46 -8.36
N SER A 155 0.48 -18.18 -7.97
CA SER A 155 0.22 -19.55 -8.43
C SER A 155 -0.05 -19.63 -9.93
N ASP A 156 -0.60 -18.59 -10.54
CA ASP A 156 -0.79 -18.54 -11.98
C ASP A 156 0.55 -18.47 -12.74
N LYS A 157 1.56 -17.79 -12.17
CA LYS A 157 2.93 -17.82 -12.72
C LYS A 157 3.55 -19.21 -12.67
N VAL A 158 3.26 -19.99 -11.61
CA VAL A 158 3.71 -21.39 -11.51
C VAL A 158 3.01 -22.25 -12.57
N LYS A 159 1.70 -22.11 -12.76
CA LYS A 159 0.94 -22.84 -13.80
C LYS A 159 1.46 -22.54 -15.21
N ASN A 160 1.88 -21.31 -15.43
CA ASN A 160 2.45 -20.86 -16.72
C ASN A 160 3.92 -21.25 -16.90
N ASN A 161 4.54 -21.94 -15.94
CA ASN A 161 5.97 -22.29 -15.90
C ASN A 161 6.91 -21.07 -15.94
N GLU A 162 6.48 -19.93 -15.44
CA GLU A 162 7.31 -18.72 -15.34
C GLU A 162 8.26 -18.78 -14.14
N ILE A 163 7.84 -19.42 -13.05
CA ILE A 163 8.61 -19.61 -11.82
C ILE A 163 8.37 -21.02 -11.25
N SER A 164 9.33 -21.54 -10.47
CA SER A 164 9.15 -22.79 -9.74
C SER A 164 8.17 -22.63 -8.55
N LEU A 165 7.60 -23.74 -8.08
CA LEU A 165 6.74 -23.72 -6.90
C LEU A 165 7.52 -23.29 -5.64
N SER A 166 8.78 -23.72 -5.51
CA SER A 166 9.65 -23.33 -4.38
C SER A 166 9.92 -21.83 -4.37
N ASP A 167 10.22 -21.24 -5.54
CA ASP A 167 10.43 -19.80 -5.66
C ASP A 167 9.15 -19.01 -5.36
N ALA A 168 8.01 -19.51 -5.84
CA ALA A 168 6.70 -18.92 -5.56
C ALA A 168 6.38 -18.88 -4.06
N LEU A 169 6.60 -19.99 -3.36
CA LEU A 169 6.41 -20.08 -1.91
C LEU A 169 7.36 -19.14 -1.15
N ASN A 170 8.62 -19.10 -1.58
CA ASN A 170 9.61 -18.21 -0.98
C ASN A 170 9.24 -16.74 -1.20
N GLN A 171 8.94 -16.34 -2.43
CA GLN A 171 8.50 -14.97 -2.74
C GLN A 171 7.28 -14.55 -1.90
N HIS A 172 6.29 -15.43 -1.76
CA HIS A 172 5.10 -15.15 -0.96
C HIS A 172 5.43 -15.00 0.54
N LYS A 173 6.29 -15.87 1.09
CA LYS A 173 6.75 -15.80 2.49
C LYS A 173 7.54 -14.51 2.74
N MET A 174 8.44 -14.15 1.83
CA MET A 174 9.22 -12.91 1.90
C MET A 174 8.33 -11.66 1.88
N ALA A 175 7.39 -11.60 0.96
CA ALA A 175 6.43 -10.49 0.86
C ALA A 175 5.56 -10.39 2.12
N ARG A 176 5.07 -11.52 2.63
CA ARG A 176 4.25 -11.59 3.85
C ARG A 176 4.97 -11.02 5.06
N CYS A 177 6.26 -11.28 5.20
CA CYS A 177 7.07 -10.79 6.31
C CYS A 177 7.73 -9.42 6.04
N LEU A 178 7.38 -8.74 4.95
CA LEU A 178 7.99 -7.48 4.51
C LEU A 178 9.51 -7.57 4.36
N LEU A 179 10.02 -8.74 3.97
CA LEU A 179 11.46 -8.98 3.78
C LEU A 179 11.95 -8.57 2.38
N SER A 180 11.05 -8.49 1.40
CA SER A 180 11.42 -8.07 0.05
C SER A 180 11.92 -6.62 0.03
N PRO A 181 12.88 -6.27 -0.85
CA PRO A 181 13.37 -4.89 -0.99
C PRO A 181 12.27 -3.89 -1.28
N ILE A 182 11.25 -4.33 -2.01
CA ILE A 182 9.99 -3.63 -2.22
C ILE A 182 8.86 -4.60 -1.92
N THR A 183 7.94 -4.18 -1.08
CA THR A 183 6.69 -4.93 -0.85
C THR A 183 5.50 -4.04 -1.16
N VAL A 184 4.63 -4.51 -2.05
CA VAL A 184 3.31 -3.92 -2.28
C VAL A 184 2.28 -4.73 -1.52
N CYS A 185 1.51 -4.10 -0.65
CA CYS A 185 0.50 -4.78 0.17
C CYS A 185 -0.75 -3.91 0.36
N THR A 186 -1.80 -4.50 0.89
CA THR A 186 -2.94 -3.69 1.37
C THR A 186 -2.62 -3.10 2.74
N ILE A 187 -3.22 -1.94 3.05
CA ILE A 187 -3.03 -1.27 4.34
C ILE A 187 -3.39 -2.19 5.53
N ASP A 188 -4.40 -3.05 5.36
CA ASP A 188 -4.81 -4.02 6.38
C ASP A 188 -3.67 -4.90 6.86
N HIS A 189 -2.74 -5.26 5.96
CA HIS A 189 -1.59 -6.08 6.33
C HIS A 189 -0.69 -5.37 7.34
N LEU A 190 -0.45 -4.08 7.16
CA LEU A 190 0.32 -3.27 8.09
C LEU A 190 -0.43 -3.08 9.41
N LEU A 191 -1.74 -2.82 9.36
CA LEU A 191 -2.57 -2.67 10.56
C LEU A 191 -2.64 -3.96 11.37
N MET A 192 -2.74 -5.11 10.70
CA MET A 192 -2.77 -6.42 11.36
C MET A 192 -1.45 -6.73 12.07
N SER A 193 -0.31 -6.30 11.58
CA SER A 193 1.00 -6.53 12.21
C SER A 193 1.04 -5.96 13.63
N LEU A 194 0.42 -4.81 13.86
CA LEU A 194 0.37 -4.16 15.16
C LEU A 194 -0.52 -4.87 16.20
N THR A 195 -1.36 -5.81 15.76
CA THR A 195 -2.23 -6.57 16.69
C THR A 195 -1.48 -7.64 17.49
N MET A 196 -0.29 -8.03 17.08
CA MET A 196 0.56 -9.05 17.70
C MET A 196 -0.15 -10.39 17.95
N THR A 197 -1.14 -10.72 17.11
CA THR A 197 -1.96 -11.94 17.26
C THR A 197 -1.33 -13.17 16.64
N ARG A 198 -0.30 -12.98 15.81
CA ARG A 198 0.43 -14.06 15.13
C ARG A 198 1.93 -13.95 15.40
N GLU A 199 2.62 -15.07 15.33
CA GLU A 199 4.07 -15.12 15.57
C GLU A 199 4.88 -14.31 14.55
N ASP A 200 4.49 -14.35 13.28
CA ASP A 200 5.14 -13.58 12.21
C ASP A 200 4.97 -12.06 12.33
N HIS A 201 4.03 -11.59 13.18
CA HIS A 201 3.84 -10.15 13.41
C HIS A 201 5.09 -9.49 13.99
N HIS A 202 5.87 -10.18 14.81
CA HIS A 202 7.14 -9.66 15.33
C HIS A 202 8.12 -9.32 14.21
N LEU A 203 8.30 -10.25 13.27
CA LEU A 203 9.19 -10.02 12.13
C LEU A 203 8.65 -8.92 11.18
N ILE A 204 7.33 -8.87 10.98
CA ILE A 204 6.68 -7.83 10.18
C ILE A 204 6.91 -6.45 10.82
N SER A 205 6.67 -6.30 12.13
CA SER A 205 6.89 -5.04 12.85
C SER A 205 8.35 -4.59 12.80
N TYR A 206 9.30 -5.52 12.99
CA TYR A 206 10.72 -5.22 12.87
C TYR A 206 11.09 -4.74 11.46
N ASN A 207 10.62 -5.41 10.41
CA ASN A 207 10.89 -5.01 9.04
C ASN A 207 10.20 -3.67 8.67
N LEU A 208 9.00 -3.44 9.19
CA LEU A 208 8.29 -2.18 9.03
C LEU A 208 9.04 -1.02 9.68
N ALA A 209 9.60 -1.21 10.86
CA ALA A 209 10.40 -0.19 11.54
C ALA A 209 11.70 0.18 10.79
N ASN A 210 12.22 -0.73 9.95
CA ASN A 210 13.41 -0.51 9.12
C ASN A 210 13.06 -0.16 7.66
N SER A 211 11.85 0.28 7.39
CA SER A 211 11.38 0.61 6.04
C SER A 211 11.09 2.09 5.86
N CYS A 212 10.91 2.51 4.62
CA CYS A 212 10.13 3.71 4.30
C CYS A 212 8.78 3.28 3.74
N VAL A 213 7.72 4.01 4.12
CA VAL A 213 6.34 3.61 3.83
C VAL A 213 5.67 4.62 2.91
N VAL A 214 5.09 4.13 1.83
CA VAL A 214 4.22 4.90 0.94
C VAL A 214 2.78 4.44 1.14
N ILE A 215 1.87 5.34 1.46
CA ILE A 215 0.44 5.10 1.52
C ILE A 215 -0.19 5.83 0.34
N ASP A 216 -0.68 5.10 -0.65
CA ASP A 216 -1.30 5.68 -1.83
C ASP A 216 -2.83 5.61 -1.77
N GLU A 217 -3.49 6.49 -2.53
CA GLU A 217 -4.95 6.64 -2.55
C GLU A 217 -5.56 6.85 -1.15
N ALA A 218 -4.95 7.74 -0.35
CA ALA A 218 -5.28 7.96 1.06
C ALA A 218 -6.69 8.52 1.30
N ASP A 219 -7.35 9.03 0.28
CA ASP A 219 -8.74 9.51 0.29
C ASP A 219 -9.78 8.39 0.11
N PHE A 220 -9.33 7.16 -0.16
CA PHE A 220 -10.21 6.02 -0.39
C PHE A 220 -10.64 5.30 0.91
N TYR A 221 -9.98 5.58 2.04
CA TYR A 221 -10.23 4.89 3.30
C TYR A 221 -11.47 5.43 4.02
N ASP A 222 -12.27 4.51 4.58
CA ASP A 222 -13.37 4.84 5.49
C ASP A 222 -12.87 5.35 6.84
N ASP A 223 -13.76 5.94 7.63
CA ASP A 223 -13.43 6.55 8.93
C ASP A 223 -12.80 5.54 9.91
N PHE A 224 -13.23 4.28 9.89
CA PHE A 224 -12.68 3.24 10.75
C PHE A 224 -11.24 2.90 10.36
N THR A 225 -11.00 2.67 9.09
CA THR A 225 -9.66 2.39 8.55
C THR A 225 -8.74 3.59 8.77
N LEU A 226 -9.25 4.80 8.55
CA LEU A 226 -8.49 6.03 8.75
C LEU A 226 -8.06 6.23 10.21
N ALA A 227 -8.93 5.91 11.18
CA ALA A 227 -8.57 5.95 12.60
C ALA A 227 -7.45 4.94 12.94
N ASN A 228 -7.47 3.76 12.34
CA ASN A 228 -6.40 2.78 12.49
C ASN A 228 -5.09 3.22 11.82
N ILE A 229 -5.17 3.86 10.64
CA ILE A 229 -4.00 4.47 9.99
C ILE A 229 -3.38 5.57 10.87
N GLN A 230 -4.19 6.39 11.52
CA GLN A 230 -3.67 7.38 12.48
C GLN A 230 -2.87 6.72 13.61
N TYR A 231 -3.37 5.59 14.15
CA TYR A 231 -2.64 4.85 15.16
C TYR A 231 -1.34 4.26 14.62
N LEU A 232 -1.38 3.66 13.43
CA LEU A 232 -0.18 3.18 12.72
C LEU A 232 0.85 4.31 12.57
N LEU A 233 0.42 5.49 12.11
CA LEU A 233 1.32 6.64 11.93
C LEU A 233 1.95 7.11 13.24
N LYS A 234 1.24 7.06 14.38
CA LYS A 234 1.82 7.34 15.70
C LYS A 234 2.94 6.36 16.04
N VAL A 235 2.74 5.07 15.77
CA VAL A 235 3.76 4.04 15.99
C VAL A 235 4.95 4.26 15.07
N LEU A 236 4.70 4.49 13.77
CA LEU A 236 5.75 4.77 12.78
C LEU A 236 6.56 6.03 13.11
N HIS A 237 5.91 7.05 13.66
CA HIS A 237 6.58 8.25 14.15
C HIS A 237 7.58 7.93 15.27
N GLU A 238 7.17 7.16 16.29
CA GLU A 238 8.04 6.73 17.37
C GLU A 238 9.23 5.88 16.88
N TRP A 239 9.00 5.04 15.89
CA TRP A 239 10.04 4.23 15.22
C TRP A 239 10.89 5.04 14.24
N LYS A 240 10.59 6.33 14.03
CA LYS A 240 11.28 7.23 13.08
C LYS A 240 11.23 6.74 11.63
N VAL A 241 10.17 6.06 11.27
CA VAL A 241 9.93 5.56 9.91
C VAL A 241 9.51 6.71 9.01
N PRO A 242 10.21 6.95 7.88
CA PRO A 242 9.78 7.95 6.90
C PRO A 242 8.50 7.51 6.20
N VAL A 243 7.55 8.44 6.04
CA VAL A 243 6.25 8.16 5.41
C VAL A 243 5.95 9.17 4.31
N LEU A 244 5.47 8.66 3.17
CA LEU A 244 4.90 9.46 2.07
C LEU A 244 3.44 9.04 1.87
N ILE A 245 2.52 9.97 2.08
CA ILE A 245 1.09 9.77 1.83
C ILE A 245 0.71 10.50 0.55
N MET A 246 0.11 9.77 -0.38
CA MET A 246 -0.27 10.30 -1.70
C MET A 246 -1.76 10.10 -1.94
N SER A 247 -2.37 11.06 -2.63
CA SER A 247 -3.71 10.92 -3.19
C SER A 247 -3.95 11.94 -4.28
N ALA A 248 -4.93 11.68 -5.14
CA ALA A 248 -5.37 12.65 -6.15
C ALA A 248 -6.23 13.76 -5.54
N SER A 249 -6.97 13.48 -4.46
CA SER A 249 -8.00 14.36 -3.89
C SER A 249 -7.84 14.59 -2.38
N LEU A 250 -6.61 14.53 -1.86
CA LEU A 250 -6.35 14.74 -0.44
C LEU A 250 -6.87 16.13 0.01
N PRO A 251 -7.90 16.22 0.90
CA PRO A 251 -8.49 17.50 1.27
C PRO A 251 -7.61 18.25 2.28
N ASP A 252 -7.64 19.59 2.25
CA ASP A 252 -6.88 20.41 3.20
C ASP A 252 -7.30 20.15 4.65
N SER A 253 -8.55 19.78 4.87
CA SER A 253 -9.07 19.39 6.20
C SER A 253 -8.37 18.19 6.81
N SER A 254 -7.76 17.31 6.00
CA SER A 254 -7.01 16.15 6.49
C SER A 254 -5.67 16.52 7.12
N LEU A 255 -5.16 17.73 6.89
CA LEU A 255 -3.87 18.15 7.44
C LEU A 255 -3.81 18.05 8.97
N SER A 256 -4.85 18.56 9.66
CA SER A 256 -4.92 18.50 11.13
C SER A 256 -4.96 17.06 11.66
N LEU A 257 -5.60 16.17 10.93
CA LEU A 257 -5.66 14.75 11.24
C LEU A 257 -4.27 14.11 11.24
N TYR A 258 -3.48 14.36 10.22
CA TYR A 258 -2.12 13.83 10.13
C TYR A 258 -1.15 14.53 11.10
N GLN A 259 -1.30 15.81 11.36
CA GLN A 259 -0.52 16.53 12.39
C GLN A 259 -0.73 15.94 13.79
N SER A 260 -1.92 15.40 14.08
CA SER A 260 -2.23 14.77 15.38
C SER A 260 -1.46 13.48 15.64
N THR A 261 -0.76 12.95 14.66
CA THR A 261 0.03 11.70 14.76
C THR A 261 1.43 11.88 15.30
N GLY A 262 1.87 13.12 15.53
CA GLY A 262 3.20 13.47 16.04
C GLY A 262 4.17 13.97 14.98
N TYR A 263 3.94 13.65 13.71
CA TYR A 263 4.79 14.15 12.63
C TYR A 263 4.65 15.67 12.43
N LYS A 264 5.77 16.32 12.14
CA LYS A 264 5.79 17.74 11.78
C LYS A 264 5.45 17.91 10.32
N ILE A 265 4.25 18.42 10.05
CA ILE A 265 3.72 18.61 8.69
C ILE A 265 3.31 20.08 8.55
N ASP A 266 3.91 20.79 7.60
CA ASP A 266 3.63 22.21 7.37
C ASP A 266 2.41 22.38 6.45
N SER A 267 2.36 21.59 5.38
CA SER A 267 1.33 21.72 4.33
C SER A 267 1.23 20.44 3.51
N ILE A 268 0.13 20.32 2.77
CA ILE A 268 0.01 19.35 1.69
C ILE A 268 0.78 19.91 0.49
N LEU A 269 1.70 19.10 -0.04
CA LEU A 269 2.50 19.46 -1.20
C LEU A 269 1.71 19.17 -2.48
N GLU A 270 1.72 20.11 -3.41
CA GLU A 270 1.08 19.94 -4.72
C GLU A 270 1.84 20.71 -5.80
N ASP A 271 1.78 20.22 -7.03
CA ASP A 271 2.28 20.96 -8.19
C ASP A 271 1.17 21.86 -8.74
N SER A 272 1.18 23.13 -8.32
CA SER A 272 0.21 24.14 -8.77
C SER A 272 0.33 24.47 -10.27
N HIS A 273 1.45 24.11 -10.89
CA HIS A 273 1.73 24.34 -12.32
C HIS A 273 1.52 23.10 -13.19
N ASP A 274 1.08 21.98 -12.60
CA ASP A 274 0.80 20.77 -13.38
C ASP A 274 -0.33 21.06 -14.38
N VAL A 275 -0.02 20.93 -15.66
CA VAL A 275 -0.97 21.06 -16.76
C VAL A 275 -2.20 20.16 -16.56
N ASN A 276 -2.03 19.01 -15.87
CA ASN A 276 -3.13 18.11 -15.55
C ASN A 276 -4.09 18.67 -14.49
N ASN A 277 -3.66 19.57 -13.62
CA ASN A 277 -4.53 20.25 -12.67
C ASN A 277 -5.34 21.36 -13.33
N ILE A 278 -4.80 21.97 -14.38
CA ILE A 278 -5.42 23.10 -15.09
C ILE A 278 -6.32 22.60 -16.22
N ARG A 279 -6.04 21.42 -16.78
CA ARG A 279 -6.78 20.89 -17.93
C ARG A 279 -8.17 20.41 -17.49
N LYS A 280 -9.21 21.01 -18.07
CA LYS A 280 -10.58 20.49 -17.99
C LYS A 280 -10.63 19.09 -18.60
N ARG A 281 -10.75 18.06 -17.77
CA ARG A 281 -10.68 16.65 -18.21
C ARG A 281 -12.00 16.11 -18.71
N PHE A 282 -13.11 16.71 -18.30
CA PHE A 282 -14.46 16.32 -18.70
C PHE A 282 -15.38 17.54 -18.76
N GLU A 283 -16.45 17.38 -19.46
CA GLU A 283 -17.53 18.34 -19.56
C GLU A 283 -18.85 17.63 -19.30
N ILE A 284 -19.63 18.14 -18.34
CA ILE A 284 -20.99 17.65 -18.10
C ILE A 284 -21.86 18.25 -19.19
N LYS A 285 -22.42 17.40 -20.04
CA LYS A 285 -23.27 17.83 -21.15
C LYS A 285 -24.76 17.80 -20.79
N ASP A 286 -25.18 16.68 -20.19
CA ASP A 286 -26.59 16.44 -19.87
C ASP A 286 -26.69 15.80 -18.49
N ILE A 287 -27.75 16.16 -17.75
CA ILE A 287 -28.14 15.52 -16.49
C ILE A 287 -29.53 14.96 -16.73
N ILE A 288 -29.68 13.64 -16.58
CA ILE A 288 -30.96 12.94 -16.78
C ILE A 288 -31.31 12.23 -15.48
N ASP A 289 -32.51 12.54 -14.96
CA ASP A 289 -33.06 11.77 -13.86
C ASP A 289 -33.67 10.46 -14.39
N TYR A 290 -33.36 9.33 -13.75
CA TYR A 290 -33.92 8.05 -14.11
C TYR A 290 -34.53 7.33 -12.90
N ASN A 291 -35.63 6.62 -13.13
CA ASN A 291 -36.30 5.80 -12.12
C ASN A 291 -36.13 4.30 -12.43
N GLU A 292 -36.10 3.95 -13.70
CA GLU A 292 -35.93 2.59 -14.18
C GLU A 292 -34.73 2.47 -15.13
N ILE A 293 -34.13 1.27 -15.22
CA ILE A 293 -32.98 1.02 -16.10
C ILE A 293 -33.28 1.37 -17.56
N LYS A 294 -34.51 1.23 -18.01
CA LYS A 294 -34.93 1.58 -19.37
C LYS A 294 -34.82 3.07 -19.70
N ASP A 295 -34.87 3.92 -18.68
CA ASP A 295 -34.78 5.37 -18.88
C ASP A 295 -33.39 5.79 -19.35
N ILE A 296 -32.37 4.95 -19.13
CA ILE A 296 -30.99 5.17 -19.58
C ILE A 296 -30.66 4.58 -20.95
N ASP A 297 -31.62 3.92 -21.63
CA ASP A 297 -31.39 3.38 -22.99
C ASP A 297 -30.88 4.42 -23.99
N PRO A 298 -31.34 5.68 -23.99
CA PRO A 298 -30.78 6.69 -24.88
C PRO A 298 -29.30 7.01 -24.60
N LEU A 299 -28.85 6.91 -23.35
CA LEU A 299 -27.44 7.08 -23.00
C LEU A 299 -26.59 5.88 -23.44
N ILE A 300 -27.16 4.66 -23.29
CA ILE A 300 -26.53 3.43 -23.75
C ILE A 300 -26.32 3.49 -25.25
N GLU A 301 -27.36 3.86 -26.02
CA GLU A 301 -27.26 3.99 -27.49
C GLU A 301 -26.21 5.01 -27.89
N LYS A 302 -26.18 6.17 -27.22
CA LYS A 302 -25.18 7.20 -27.46
C LYS A 302 -23.75 6.73 -27.19
N CYS A 303 -23.53 5.91 -26.15
CA CYS A 303 -22.22 5.29 -25.91
C CYS A 303 -21.77 4.40 -27.07
N PHE A 304 -22.67 3.60 -27.61
CA PHE A 304 -22.38 2.74 -28.77
C PHE A 304 -22.16 3.53 -30.08
N GLU A 305 -22.91 4.61 -30.29
CA GLU A 305 -22.71 5.50 -31.45
C GLU A 305 -21.34 6.17 -31.44
N ILE A 306 -20.81 6.52 -30.25
CA ILE A 306 -19.50 7.15 -30.09
C ILE A 306 -18.38 6.08 -30.24
N GLY A 307 -18.70 4.80 -30.11
CA GLY A 307 -17.79 3.67 -30.26
C GLY A 307 -16.98 3.28 -29.01
N ASN A 308 -16.84 4.20 -28.02
CA ASN A 308 -16.20 3.92 -26.74
C ASN A 308 -16.94 4.66 -25.64
N GLY A 309 -17.45 3.96 -24.64
CA GLY A 309 -18.13 4.53 -23.49
C GLY A 309 -17.89 3.72 -22.22
N ILE A 310 -17.89 4.38 -21.08
CA ILE A 310 -17.86 3.75 -19.76
C ILE A 310 -19.16 4.14 -19.03
N LEU A 311 -19.94 3.12 -18.67
CA LEU A 311 -21.14 3.28 -17.84
C LEU A 311 -20.75 2.95 -16.38
N TYR A 312 -20.70 3.97 -15.54
CA TYR A 312 -20.36 3.82 -14.13
C TYR A 312 -21.63 3.72 -13.28
N MET A 313 -21.70 2.74 -12.40
CA MET A 313 -22.81 2.53 -11.47
C MET A 313 -22.33 2.60 -10.02
N ASN A 314 -23.18 3.11 -9.12
CA ASN A 314 -22.82 3.30 -7.71
C ASN A 314 -22.75 1.98 -6.91
N THR A 315 -23.43 0.93 -7.37
CA THR A 315 -23.44 -0.37 -6.69
C THR A 315 -23.19 -1.51 -7.66
N VAL A 316 -22.64 -2.62 -7.14
CA VAL A 316 -22.40 -3.84 -7.92
C VAL A 316 -23.72 -4.40 -8.47
N ASP A 317 -24.79 -4.40 -7.67
CA ASP A 317 -26.10 -4.92 -8.09
C ASP A 317 -26.66 -4.10 -9.25
N SER A 318 -26.55 -2.77 -9.20
CA SER A 318 -26.96 -1.88 -10.29
C SER A 318 -26.13 -2.12 -11.56
N ALA A 319 -24.82 -2.34 -11.42
CA ALA A 319 -23.95 -2.67 -12.56
C ALA A 319 -24.33 -4.01 -13.19
N ILE A 320 -24.60 -5.05 -12.37
CA ILE A 320 -25.06 -6.35 -12.84
C ILE A 320 -26.43 -6.24 -13.55
N ALA A 321 -27.34 -5.47 -12.97
CA ALA A 321 -28.67 -5.26 -13.56
C ALA A 321 -28.57 -4.55 -14.93
N LEU A 322 -27.72 -3.51 -15.00
CA LEU A 322 -27.45 -2.81 -16.26
C LEU A 322 -26.80 -3.71 -17.31
N TYR A 323 -25.79 -4.47 -16.91
CA TYR A 323 -25.12 -5.43 -17.81
C TYR A 323 -26.13 -6.46 -18.38
N LYS A 324 -26.97 -7.03 -17.52
CA LYS A 324 -28.03 -7.97 -17.96
C LYS A 324 -29.03 -7.30 -18.90
N HIS A 325 -29.38 -6.05 -18.64
CA HIS A 325 -30.30 -5.30 -19.49
C HIS A 325 -29.68 -5.08 -20.89
N ILE A 326 -28.43 -4.64 -20.97
CA ILE A 326 -27.71 -4.46 -22.23
C ILE A 326 -27.56 -5.79 -22.99
N CYS A 327 -27.20 -6.88 -22.30
CA CYS A 327 -27.07 -8.22 -22.91
C CYS A 327 -28.41 -8.83 -23.38
N SER A 328 -29.54 -8.37 -22.84
CA SER A 328 -30.86 -8.83 -23.27
C SER A 328 -31.30 -8.26 -24.64
N ASP A 329 -30.65 -7.18 -25.06
CA ASP A 329 -30.87 -6.60 -26.38
C ASP A 329 -30.18 -7.44 -27.45
N LYS A 330 -31.00 -8.23 -28.21
CA LYS A 330 -30.54 -9.15 -29.26
C LYS A 330 -29.78 -8.51 -30.42
N LYS A 331 -29.68 -7.19 -30.45
CA LYS A 331 -28.98 -6.43 -31.51
C LYS A 331 -27.48 -6.28 -31.25
N ARG A 332 -26.98 -6.73 -30.09
CA ARG A 332 -25.60 -6.48 -29.66
C ARG A 332 -24.85 -7.76 -29.37
N THR A 333 -23.59 -7.83 -29.79
CA THR A 333 -22.70 -8.96 -29.49
C THR A 333 -22.01 -8.77 -28.14
N LYS A 334 -21.57 -9.87 -27.51
CA LYS A 334 -20.81 -9.80 -26.25
C LYS A 334 -19.50 -9.00 -26.40
N GLU A 335 -18.87 -9.06 -27.56
CA GLU A 335 -17.62 -8.35 -27.87
C GLU A 335 -17.80 -6.83 -27.96
N GLU A 336 -19.03 -6.36 -28.24
CA GLU A 336 -19.35 -4.92 -28.26
C GLU A 336 -19.67 -4.36 -26.87
N ILE A 337 -19.85 -5.24 -25.85
CA ILE A 337 -20.26 -4.89 -24.48
C ILE A 337 -19.08 -4.98 -23.50
N GLU A 338 -18.01 -5.68 -23.84
CA GLU A 338 -16.77 -5.76 -23.06
C GLU A 338 -15.81 -4.59 -23.36
#